data_cb4190b125f526f5f79cfb5424c8dc4c
#
_entry.id   cb4190b125f526f5f79cfb5424c8dc4c
#
_cell.length_a   1.000
_cell.length_b   1.000
_cell.length_c   1.000
_cell.angle_alpha   90.00
_cell.angle_beta   90.00
_cell.angle_gamma   90.00
#
_symmetry.space_group_name_H-M   'P 1'
#
loop_
_entity.id
_entity.type
_entity.pdbx_description
1 polymer ?
#
loop_
_entity_poly.entity_id
_entity_poly.type
_entity_poly.pdbx_seq_one_letter_code
_entity_poly.pdbx_strand_id
1 'polypeptide(L)'
;MKLKVAIQMDHVSTIDIAGDSTFVLGMEAQKRGYELFHYTPPDLMFRDRKVLARVQPMTLRNEKGNHFTLGTSELVDLSTFDVVLLRQDPPFDMSYITTTHILEHIHPRTLVVNDPASVRNAPEKLFVTHFDLSLIHI
;
A
#
# COMPACT_ATOMS: atom_id res chain seq x y z
N MET A 1 -5.48 19.29 -8.99
CA MET A 1 -6.39 18.22 -8.53
C MET A 1 -5.81 17.57 -7.29
N LYS A 2 -6.61 17.45 -6.24
CA LYS A 2 -6.14 16.89 -4.97
C LYS A 2 -6.68 15.48 -4.81
N LEU A 3 -5.82 14.49 -5.03
CA LEU A 3 -6.20 13.08 -4.90
C LEU A 3 -6.09 12.63 -3.44
N LYS A 4 -6.95 11.70 -3.06
CA LYS A 4 -6.87 11.00 -1.79
C LYS A 4 -6.14 9.68 -2.03
N VAL A 5 -5.00 9.52 -1.38
CA VAL A 5 -4.11 8.37 -1.56
C VAL A 5 -3.96 7.64 -0.22
N ALA A 6 -4.37 6.37 -0.19
CA ALA A 6 -4.11 5.52 0.97
C ALA A 6 -2.92 4.63 0.67
N ILE A 7 -2.06 4.43 1.64
CA ILE A 7 -0.89 3.56 1.50
C ILE A 7 -1.04 2.39 2.46
N GLN A 8 -1.17 1.20 1.90
CA GLN A 8 -1.14 -0.05 2.68
C GLN A 8 0.31 -0.46 2.82
N MET A 9 0.84 -0.38 4.02
CA MET A 9 2.26 -0.58 4.27
C MET A 9 2.47 -1.10 5.69
N ASP A 10 3.67 -1.56 5.97
CA ASP A 10 4.09 -1.82 7.33
C ASP A 10 4.11 -0.49 8.08
N HIS A 11 3.96 -0.52 9.40
CA HIS A 11 3.80 0.74 10.13
C HIS A 11 4.93 1.72 9.79
N VAL A 12 4.54 2.96 9.49
CA VAL A 12 5.48 3.98 8.99
C VAL A 12 6.65 4.25 9.94
N SER A 13 6.48 3.97 11.22
CA SER A 13 7.54 4.12 12.21
C SER A 13 8.71 3.15 11.98
N THR A 14 8.48 2.06 11.26
CA THR A 14 9.49 1.00 11.07
C THR A 14 10.34 1.19 9.82
N ILE A 15 10.02 2.14 8.95
CA ILE A 15 10.74 2.30 7.69
C ILE A 15 12.03 3.10 7.88
N ASP A 16 13.04 2.77 7.07
CA ASP A 16 14.29 3.52 7.01
C ASP A 16 14.20 4.50 5.85
N ILE A 17 14.07 5.78 6.14
CA ILE A 17 13.84 6.80 5.11
C ILE A 17 15.01 6.95 4.14
N ALA A 18 16.19 6.48 4.50
CA ALA A 18 17.36 6.57 3.64
C ALA A 18 17.26 5.65 2.42
N GLY A 19 16.50 4.54 2.52
CA GLY A 19 16.43 3.56 1.44
C GLY A 19 15.04 3.04 1.13
N ASP A 20 13.99 3.64 1.66
CA ASP A 20 12.63 3.13 1.50
C ASP A 20 11.91 3.78 0.32
N SER A 21 11.52 2.96 -0.66
CA SER A 21 10.83 3.47 -1.85
C SER A 21 9.42 3.94 -1.55
N THR A 22 8.75 3.36 -0.56
CA THR A 22 7.41 3.81 -0.15
C THR A 22 7.46 5.23 0.39
N PHE A 23 8.52 5.54 1.17
CA PHE A 23 8.74 6.90 1.65
C PHE A 23 8.88 7.90 0.49
N VAL A 24 9.65 7.53 -0.53
CA VAL A 24 9.86 8.39 -1.71
C VAL A 24 8.54 8.62 -2.43
N LEU A 25 7.73 7.57 -2.61
CA LEU A 25 6.42 7.69 -3.25
C LEU A 25 5.49 8.60 -2.45
N GLY A 26 5.47 8.45 -1.13
CA GLY A 26 4.66 9.29 -0.26
C GLY A 26 5.08 10.75 -0.30
N MET A 27 6.37 11.01 -0.26
CA MET A 27 6.91 12.36 -0.34
C MET A 27 6.53 13.03 -1.68
N GLU A 28 6.61 12.28 -2.79
CA GLU A 28 6.24 12.81 -4.10
C GLU A 28 4.74 13.11 -4.18
N ALA A 29 3.90 12.22 -3.66
CA ALA A 29 2.45 12.45 -3.63
C ALA A 29 2.12 13.72 -2.83
N GLN A 30 2.77 13.88 -1.69
CA GLN A 30 2.59 15.05 -0.83
C GLN A 30 3.04 16.34 -1.52
N LYS A 31 4.17 16.28 -2.25
CA LYS A 31 4.68 17.41 -3.02
C LYS A 31 3.68 17.85 -4.09
N ARG A 32 2.91 16.92 -4.64
CA ARG A 32 1.86 17.21 -5.63
C ARG A 32 0.57 17.71 -5.01
N GLY A 33 0.52 17.86 -3.68
CA GLY A 33 -0.65 18.35 -2.97
C GLY A 33 -1.70 17.29 -2.68
N TYR A 34 -1.37 16.01 -2.82
CA TYR A 34 -2.31 14.92 -2.54
C TYR A 34 -2.41 14.68 -1.04
N GLU A 35 -3.59 14.21 -0.60
CA GLU A 35 -3.81 13.82 0.78
C GLU A 35 -3.34 12.40 1.00
N LEU A 36 -2.43 12.20 1.96
CA LEU A 36 -1.93 10.86 2.30
C LEU A 36 -2.63 10.31 3.52
N PHE A 37 -2.93 9.01 3.45
CA PHE A 37 -3.49 8.26 4.56
C PHE A 37 -2.71 6.96 4.71
N HIS A 38 -2.48 6.59 5.96
CA HIS A 38 -1.70 5.41 6.33
C HIS A 38 -2.61 4.36 6.94
N TYR A 39 -2.41 3.09 6.56
CA TYR A 39 -2.97 1.97 7.29
C TYR A 39 -2.09 0.74 7.09
N THR A 40 -2.19 -0.21 8.01
CA THR A 40 -1.45 -1.47 7.91
C THR A 40 -2.40 -2.58 7.47
N PRO A 41 -1.87 -3.72 6.95
CA PRO A 41 -2.75 -4.80 6.49
C PRO A 41 -3.82 -5.26 7.47
N PRO A 42 -3.53 -5.39 8.79
CA PRO A 42 -4.58 -5.76 9.75
C PRO A 42 -5.74 -4.77 9.87
N ASP A 43 -5.54 -3.53 9.42
CA ASP A 43 -6.58 -2.51 9.45
C ASP A 43 -7.58 -2.62 8.30
N LEU A 44 -7.29 -3.45 7.30
CA LEU A 44 -8.15 -3.66 6.15
C LEU A 44 -9.20 -4.72 6.46
N MET A 45 -10.45 -4.45 6.09
CA MET A 45 -11.54 -5.40 6.30
C MET A 45 -12.55 -5.35 5.17
N PHE A 46 -13.24 -6.47 4.96
CA PHE A 46 -14.33 -6.57 4.01
C PHE A 46 -15.59 -6.90 4.80
N ARG A 47 -16.56 -5.99 4.77
CA ARG A 47 -17.79 -6.14 5.54
C ARG A 47 -18.95 -5.48 4.79
N ASP A 48 -20.10 -6.17 4.73
CA ASP A 48 -21.28 -5.67 4.05
C ASP A 48 -21.01 -5.27 2.59
N ARG A 49 -20.17 -6.07 1.92
CA ARG A 49 -19.73 -5.85 0.53
C ARG A 49 -18.95 -4.56 0.34
N LYS A 50 -18.40 -4.02 1.41
CA LYS A 50 -17.58 -2.81 1.37
C LYS A 50 -16.15 -3.11 1.79
N VAL A 51 -15.22 -2.42 1.16
CA VAL A 51 -13.81 -2.50 1.52
C VAL A 51 -13.53 -1.35 2.48
N LEU A 52 -13.34 -1.68 3.74
CA LEU A 52 -13.15 -0.70 4.80
C LEU A 52 -11.72 -0.76 5.32
N ALA A 53 -11.22 0.35 5.79
CA ALA A 53 -9.92 0.39 6.44
C ALA A 53 -9.92 1.44 7.54
N ARG A 54 -9.19 1.15 8.60
CA ARG A 54 -8.96 2.13 9.64
C ARG A 54 -7.70 2.89 9.28
N VAL A 55 -7.86 4.13 8.85
CA VAL A 55 -6.76 4.93 8.31
C VAL A 55 -6.45 6.11 9.21
N GLN A 56 -5.25 6.64 9.07
CA GLN A 56 -4.80 7.86 9.75
C GLN A 56 -4.22 8.80 8.70
N PRO A 57 -4.62 10.08 8.71
CA PRO A 57 -3.94 11.07 7.88
C PRO A 57 -2.45 11.05 8.19
N MET A 58 -1.62 11.15 7.15
CA MET A 58 -0.18 11.04 7.31
C MET A 58 0.53 12.21 6.65
N THR A 59 1.49 12.78 7.36
CA THR A 59 2.41 13.79 6.83
C THR A 59 3.81 13.22 6.93
N LEU A 60 4.57 13.32 5.84
CA LEU A 60 5.95 12.85 5.77
C LEU A 60 6.93 14.01 5.67
N ARG A 61 8.12 13.82 6.22
CA ARG A 61 9.21 14.80 6.10
C ARG A 61 10.56 14.07 6.16
N ASN A 62 11.53 14.66 5.51
CA ASN A 62 12.87 14.06 5.42
C ASN A 62 13.70 14.41 6.66
N GLU A 63 13.31 13.86 7.80
CA GLU A 63 14.00 14.04 9.08
C GLU A 63 14.15 12.69 9.75
N LYS A 64 15.39 12.20 9.85
CA LYS A 64 15.64 10.92 10.48
C LYS A 64 15.18 10.93 11.95
N GLY A 65 14.41 9.91 12.33
CA GLY A 65 13.85 9.80 13.67
C GLY A 65 12.61 10.65 13.90
N ASN A 66 12.22 11.47 12.94
CA ASN A 66 11.03 12.31 13.02
C ASN A 66 10.43 12.49 11.62
N HIS A 67 10.25 11.38 10.91
CA HIS A 67 9.92 11.41 9.48
C HIS A 67 8.41 11.41 9.20
N PHE A 68 7.56 11.29 10.20
CA PHE A 68 6.12 11.21 9.98
C PHE A 68 5.31 11.83 11.12
N THR A 69 4.08 12.18 10.80
CA THR A 69 3.04 12.53 11.77
C THR A 69 1.77 11.82 11.33
N LEU A 70 1.10 11.14 12.25
CA LEU A 70 -0.18 10.50 11.99
C LEU A 70 -1.28 11.23 12.74
N GLY A 71 -2.39 11.46 12.04
CA GLY A 71 -3.57 12.08 12.63
C GLY A 71 -4.49 11.06 13.29
N THR A 72 -5.72 11.48 13.59
CA THR A 72 -6.72 10.65 14.26
C THR A 72 -7.14 9.49 13.36
N SER A 73 -7.22 8.30 13.96
CA SER A 73 -7.68 7.09 13.27
C SER A 73 -9.16 7.18 12.95
N GLU A 74 -9.53 6.76 11.73
CA GLU A 74 -10.89 6.83 11.24
C GLU A 74 -11.19 5.62 10.37
N LEU A 75 -12.38 5.03 10.55
CA LEU A 75 -12.83 3.94 9.68
C LEU A 75 -13.47 4.53 8.44
N VAL A 76 -12.93 4.17 7.27
CA VAL A 76 -13.37 4.73 5.99
C VAL A 76 -13.67 3.63 4.98
N ASP A 77 -14.47 3.98 3.97
CA ASP A 77 -14.72 3.14 2.80
C ASP A 77 -13.65 3.49 1.76
N LEU A 78 -12.74 2.55 1.47
CA LEU A 78 -11.64 2.80 0.54
C LEU A 78 -12.11 3.07 -0.90
N SER A 79 -13.34 2.71 -1.25
CA SER A 79 -13.86 3.03 -2.58
C SER A 79 -14.07 4.53 -2.79
N THR A 80 -14.01 5.32 -1.72
CA THR A 80 -14.07 6.79 -1.80
C THR A 80 -12.72 7.42 -2.06
N PHE A 81 -11.66 6.62 -2.07
CA PHE A 81 -10.30 7.08 -2.35
C PHE A 81 -10.00 7.00 -3.84
N ASP A 82 -9.05 7.79 -4.28
CA ASP A 82 -8.62 7.79 -5.69
C ASP A 82 -7.60 6.69 -5.95
N VAL A 83 -6.68 6.48 -5.03
CA VAL A 83 -5.57 5.54 -5.19
C VAL A 83 -5.29 4.82 -3.87
N VAL A 84 -4.98 3.53 -3.97
CA VAL A 84 -4.40 2.76 -2.87
C VAL A 84 -3.05 2.23 -3.36
N LEU A 85 -1.99 2.59 -2.66
CA LEU A 85 -0.66 2.05 -2.92
C LEU A 85 -0.47 0.79 -2.08
N LEU A 86 -0.32 -0.34 -2.75
CA LEU A 86 -0.11 -1.63 -2.08
C LEU A 86 1.39 -1.84 -1.90
N ARG A 87 1.90 -1.46 -0.74
CA ARG A 87 3.34 -1.35 -0.47
C ARG A 87 3.81 -2.10 0.77
N GLN A 88 3.01 -3.03 1.29
CA GLN A 88 3.46 -3.84 2.43
C GLN A 88 4.59 -4.77 2.01
N ASP A 89 5.51 -4.99 2.94
CA ASP A 89 6.66 -5.87 2.70
C ASP A 89 6.26 -7.36 2.82
N PRO A 90 7.06 -8.27 2.26
CA PRO A 90 6.89 -9.70 2.49
C PRO A 90 6.85 -10.03 3.98
N PRO A 91 6.32 -11.19 4.37
CA PRO A 91 6.17 -12.39 3.53
C PRO A 91 4.92 -12.35 2.65
N PHE A 92 5.00 -13.02 1.50
CA PHE A 92 3.87 -13.24 0.62
C PHE A 92 3.14 -14.50 1.08
N ASP A 93 2.29 -14.34 2.08
CA ASP A 93 1.57 -15.42 2.75
C ASP A 93 0.06 -15.28 2.52
N MET A 94 -0.73 -16.14 3.20
CA MET A 94 -2.18 -16.10 3.06
C MET A 94 -2.78 -14.74 3.47
N SER A 95 -2.17 -14.10 4.47
CA SER A 95 -2.61 -12.78 4.89
C SER A 95 -2.42 -11.75 3.77
N TYR A 96 -1.27 -11.80 3.10
CA TYR A 96 -0.98 -10.93 1.96
C TYR A 96 -1.95 -11.19 0.83
N ILE A 97 -2.16 -12.47 0.49
CA ILE A 97 -3.09 -12.89 -0.58
C ILE A 97 -4.51 -12.40 -0.26
N THR A 98 -4.93 -12.51 0.98
CA THR A 98 -6.25 -12.07 1.41
C THR A 98 -6.44 -10.58 1.17
N THR A 99 -5.45 -9.75 1.47
CA THR A 99 -5.57 -8.32 1.21
C THR A 99 -5.71 -8.03 -0.28
N THR A 100 -5.02 -8.79 -1.15
CA THR A 100 -5.17 -8.60 -2.60
C THR A 100 -6.58 -8.94 -3.07
N HIS A 101 -7.20 -9.99 -2.53
CA HIS A 101 -8.58 -10.32 -2.87
C HIS A 101 -9.55 -9.23 -2.43
N ILE A 102 -9.36 -8.69 -1.23
CA ILE A 102 -10.22 -7.62 -0.72
C ILE A 102 -10.11 -6.38 -1.62
N LEU A 103 -8.89 -5.94 -1.92
CA LEU A 103 -8.65 -4.74 -2.72
C LEU A 103 -9.12 -4.89 -4.16
N GLU A 104 -9.18 -6.10 -4.68
CA GLU A 104 -9.68 -6.36 -6.03
C GLU A 104 -11.13 -5.89 -6.21
N HIS A 105 -11.92 -5.86 -5.14
CA HIS A 105 -13.31 -5.42 -5.20
C HIS A 105 -13.47 -3.94 -5.58
N ILE A 106 -12.47 -3.11 -5.33
CA ILE A 106 -12.54 -1.68 -5.63
C ILE A 106 -11.70 -1.27 -6.84
N HIS A 107 -10.83 -2.16 -7.29
CA HIS A 107 -9.97 -1.90 -8.45
C HIS A 107 -10.76 -2.14 -9.75
N PRO A 108 -10.69 -1.30 -10.77
CA PRO A 108 -9.85 -0.11 -10.90
C PRO A 108 -10.56 1.22 -10.60
N ARG A 109 -11.80 1.21 -10.08
CA ARG A 109 -12.50 2.45 -9.75
C ARG A 109 -11.68 3.28 -8.76
N THR A 110 -11.21 2.64 -7.69
CA THR A 110 -10.10 3.14 -6.90
C THR A 110 -8.88 2.43 -7.44
N LEU A 111 -7.92 3.17 -7.95
CA LEU A 111 -6.75 2.56 -8.58
C LEU A 111 -5.83 1.95 -7.52
N VAL A 112 -5.70 0.64 -7.53
CA VAL A 112 -4.79 -0.07 -6.63
C VAL A 112 -3.49 -0.35 -7.38
N VAL A 113 -2.38 0.14 -6.88
CA VAL A 113 -1.06 -0.02 -7.48
C VAL A 113 -0.16 -0.81 -6.52
N ASN A 114 0.34 -1.94 -6.90
CA ASN A 114 0.14 -2.64 -8.17
C ASN A 114 -1.21 -3.35 -8.20
N ASP A 115 -1.63 -3.74 -9.42
CA ASP A 115 -2.86 -4.48 -9.65
C ASP A 115 -2.94 -5.70 -8.71
N PRO A 116 -3.99 -5.83 -7.87
CA PRO A 116 -4.05 -6.90 -6.86
C PRO A 116 -4.01 -8.30 -7.46
N ALA A 117 -4.70 -8.53 -8.58
CA ALA A 117 -4.68 -9.83 -9.23
C ALA A 117 -3.30 -10.18 -9.76
N SER A 118 -2.60 -9.19 -10.34
CA SER A 118 -1.24 -9.40 -10.85
C SER A 118 -0.24 -9.67 -9.73
N VAL A 119 -0.36 -8.96 -8.61
CA VAL A 119 0.49 -9.21 -7.44
C VAL A 119 0.31 -10.64 -6.94
N ARG A 120 -0.94 -11.08 -6.84
CA ARG A 120 -1.28 -12.41 -6.37
C ARG A 120 -0.81 -13.51 -7.31
N ASN A 121 -0.96 -13.29 -8.63
CA ASN A 121 -0.68 -14.29 -9.65
C ASN A 121 0.78 -14.32 -10.09
N ALA A 122 1.57 -13.30 -9.76
CA ALA A 122 2.96 -13.21 -10.16
C ALA A 122 3.86 -12.80 -8.98
N PRO A 123 3.97 -13.66 -7.96
CA PRO A 123 4.87 -13.36 -6.83
C PRO A 123 6.30 -13.21 -7.32
N GLU A 124 6.98 -12.22 -6.81
CA GLU A 124 8.32 -11.83 -7.25
C GLU A 124 9.30 -12.99 -7.38
N LYS A 125 9.36 -13.86 -6.37
CA LYS A 125 10.34 -14.94 -6.34
C LYS A 125 9.93 -16.18 -7.13
N LEU A 126 8.64 -16.42 -7.30
CA LEU A 126 8.15 -17.58 -8.01
C LEU A 126 7.92 -17.33 -9.49
N PHE A 127 7.58 -16.07 -9.83
CA PHE A 127 7.27 -15.72 -11.22
C PHE A 127 8.43 -15.97 -12.16
N VAL A 128 9.67 -15.79 -11.69
CA VAL A 128 10.86 -16.01 -12.52
C VAL A 128 10.99 -17.45 -12.98
N THR A 129 10.33 -18.39 -12.32
CA THR A 129 10.35 -19.80 -12.72
C THR A 129 9.59 -20.07 -14.02
N HIS A 130 8.79 -19.11 -14.48
CA HIS A 130 8.09 -19.21 -15.76
C HIS A 130 8.99 -18.93 -16.96
N PHE A 131 10.22 -18.50 -16.73
CA PHE A 131 11.16 -18.14 -17.78
C PHE A 131 12.31 -19.13 -17.82
N ASP A 132 12.74 -19.50 -19.03
CA ASP A 132 13.87 -20.42 -19.24
C ASP A 132 15.20 -19.75 -18.89
N LEU A 133 15.27 -18.43 -18.99
CA LEU A 133 16.45 -17.70 -18.57
C LEU A 133 16.58 -17.76 -17.07
N SER A 134 17.60 -18.43 -16.65
CA SER A 134 17.80 -18.66 -15.26
C SER A 134 18.40 -17.47 -14.53
N LEU A 135 17.55 -16.57 -14.11
CA LEU A 135 17.93 -15.55 -13.14
C LEU A 135 18.20 -16.18 -11.78
N ILE A 136 17.90 -17.45 -11.67
CA ILE A 136 18.03 -18.24 -10.46
C ILE A 136 19.47 -18.49 -10.09
N HIS A 137 20.38 -18.34 -11.04
CA HIS A 137 21.79 -18.54 -10.82
C HIS A 137 22.51 -17.34 -10.23
N ILE A 138 21.80 -16.32 -9.95
CA ILE A 138 22.37 -15.10 -9.36
C ILE A 138 22.46 -15.21 -7.86
#